data_9e5b9f4ab4d9dc1915a941c9b6d3803e
#
_entry.id   9e5b9f4ab4d9dc1915a941c9b6d3803e
#
_cell.length_a   1.000
_cell.length_b   1.000
_cell.length_c   1.000
_cell.angle_alpha   90.00
_cell.angle_beta   90.00
_cell.angle_gamma   90.00
#
_symmetry.space_group_name_H-M   'P 1'
#
loop_
_entity.id
_entity.type
_entity.pdbx_description
1 polymer ?
#
loop_
_entity_poly.entity_id
_entity_poly.type
_entity_poly.pdbx_seq_one_letter_code
_entity_poly.pdbx_strand_id
1 'polypeptide(L)'
;KYRGRGNWLNFVKDEPGFDFMTLNKEEVSSTIENFKILERALEVYEKSDKKFSLLLDEIFYVELKEDGSIGESRFKPLLIEDYVFEEIKIEDKKDIMLLEGINEHKGILELKIFVPNELYYDRTYNKYTISIAFVFGNNKKIEDEIYMSPSDNIIKSIADEFIHQIFSKRPKEVHVSNAILEVALREICRISGIKLKLKKELSIDKM
;
A
#
# COMPACT_ATOMS: atom_id res chain seq x y z
N LYS A 1 -27.67 24.01 -17.17
CA LYS A 1 -26.86 23.18 -18.11
C LYS A 1 -25.53 23.88 -18.30
N TYR A 2 -24.50 23.45 -17.59
CA TYR A 2 -23.15 23.91 -17.82
C TYR A 2 -22.64 23.24 -19.10
N ARG A 3 -22.43 24.00 -20.15
CA ARG A 3 -21.71 23.62 -21.36
C ARG A 3 -20.46 24.48 -21.46
N GLY A 4 -19.45 24.15 -20.68
CA GLY A 4 -18.15 24.81 -20.76
C GLY A 4 -17.07 23.82 -21.23
N ARG A 5 -16.10 24.29 -22.03
CA ARG A 5 -14.83 23.60 -22.21
C ARG A 5 -14.03 23.83 -20.92
N GLY A 6 -14.15 22.93 -19.98
CA GLY A 6 -13.42 22.98 -18.71
C GLY A 6 -13.13 21.57 -18.19
N ASN A 7 -12.14 21.48 -17.32
CA ASN A 7 -11.87 20.24 -16.60
C ASN A 7 -13.05 19.97 -15.67
N TRP A 8 -13.66 18.81 -15.82
CA TRP A 8 -14.73 18.34 -14.94
C TRP A 8 -14.12 17.63 -13.75
N LEU A 9 -14.58 17.97 -12.55
CA LEU A 9 -14.27 17.17 -11.37
C LEU A 9 -15.01 15.85 -11.52
N ASN A 10 -14.25 14.76 -11.49
CA ASN A 10 -14.78 13.42 -11.49
C ASN A 10 -14.57 12.83 -10.09
N PHE A 11 -15.65 12.45 -9.43
CA PHE A 11 -15.59 11.79 -8.13
C PHE A 11 -15.61 10.30 -8.35
N VAL A 12 -14.59 9.65 -7.87
CA VAL A 12 -14.42 8.21 -7.97
C VAL A 12 -14.20 7.65 -6.57
N LYS A 13 -14.66 6.44 -6.36
CA LYS A 13 -14.38 5.68 -5.15
C LYS A 13 -13.06 4.97 -5.34
N ASP A 14 -12.15 5.18 -4.41
CA ASP A 14 -10.91 4.43 -4.28
C ASP A 14 -11.15 3.32 -3.24
N GLU A 15 -11.08 2.07 -3.69
CA GLU A 15 -11.15 0.91 -2.84
C GLU A 15 -9.86 0.11 -3.06
N PRO A 16 -9.04 -0.12 -2.02
CA PRO A 16 -7.75 -0.78 -2.16
C PRO A 16 -7.85 -2.10 -2.96
N GLY A 17 -7.03 -2.21 -3.99
CA GLY A 17 -6.99 -3.39 -4.85
C GLY A 17 -7.97 -3.40 -6.03
N PHE A 18 -8.80 -2.37 -6.18
CA PHE A 18 -9.73 -2.25 -7.30
C PHE A 18 -9.45 -0.98 -8.12
N ASP A 19 -9.88 -1.00 -9.38
CA ASP A 19 -9.85 0.21 -10.21
C ASP A 19 -10.87 1.24 -9.72
N PHE A 20 -10.63 2.50 -10.06
CA PHE A 20 -11.53 3.59 -9.70
C PHE A 20 -12.96 3.33 -10.19
N MET A 21 -13.88 3.39 -9.25
CA MET A 21 -15.29 3.14 -9.50
C MET A 21 -16.11 4.42 -9.45
N THR A 22 -17.21 4.45 -10.20
CA THR A 22 -18.20 5.52 -10.06
C THR A 22 -18.95 5.38 -8.74
N LEU A 23 -19.24 6.52 -8.12
CA LEU A 23 -20.05 6.55 -6.90
C LEU A 23 -21.47 6.05 -7.17
N ASN A 24 -22.02 5.28 -6.25
CA ASN A 24 -23.45 4.95 -6.24
C ASN A 24 -24.29 6.14 -5.73
N LYS A 25 -25.62 6.02 -5.77
CA LYS A 25 -26.53 7.11 -5.40
C LYS A 25 -26.36 7.59 -3.95
N GLU A 26 -26.10 6.68 -3.02
CA GLU A 26 -25.92 7.01 -1.60
C GLU A 26 -24.58 7.71 -1.37
N GLU A 27 -23.53 7.22 -2.00
CA GLU A 27 -22.19 7.83 -1.96
C GLU A 27 -22.19 9.22 -2.59
N VAL A 28 -22.91 9.42 -3.70
CA VAL A 28 -23.12 10.76 -4.29
C VAL A 28 -23.82 11.69 -3.31
N SER A 29 -24.88 11.21 -2.64
CA SER A 29 -25.61 12.02 -1.65
C SER A 29 -24.72 12.42 -0.48
N SER A 30 -23.97 11.47 0.07
CA SER A 30 -23.00 11.72 1.15
C SER A 30 -21.90 12.71 0.71
N THR A 31 -21.40 12.57 -0.52
CA THR A 31 -20.41 13.49 -1.08
C THR A 31 -20.96 14.92 -1.18
N ILE A 32 -22.20 15.09 -1.63
CA ILE A 32 -22.87 16.40 -1.69
C ILE A 32 -22.98 17.03 -0.29
N GLU A 33 -23.36 16.25 0.73
CA GLU A 33 -23.44 16.76 2.11
C GLU A 33 -22.04 17.16 2.63
N ASN A 34 -21.02 16.37 2.35
CA ASN A 34 -19.65 16.71 2.73
C ASN A 34 -19.18 18.01 2.07
N PHE A 35 -19.56 18.27 0.80
CA PHE A 35 -19.25 19.54 0.14
C PHE A 35 -19.97 20.73 0.77
N LYS A 36 -21.21 20.59 1.21
CA LYS A 36 -21.91 21.66 1.93
C LYS A 36 -21.23 21.97 3.27
N ILE A 37 -20.74 20.95 3.96
CA ILE A 37 -19.96 21.11 5.18
C ILE A 37 -18.64 21.83 4.90
N LEU A 38 -17.94 21.42 3.84
CA LEU A 38 -16.68 22.04 3.41
C LEU A 38 -16.88 23.53 3.06
N GLU A 39 -17.95 23.86 2.31
CA GLU A 39 -18.29 25.25 1.97
C GLU A 39 -18.44 26.10 3.23
N ARG A 40 -19.21 25.63 4.21
CA ARG A 40 -19.37 26.33 5.50
C ARG A 40 -18.05 26.44 6.27
N ALA A 41 -17.25 25.38 6.27
CA ALA A 41 -15.93 25.43 6.91
C ALA A 41 -14.99 26.44 6.27
N LEU A 42 -15.04 26.56 4.94
CA LEU A 42 -14.29 27.59 4.19
C LEU A 42 -14.74 29.01 4.55
N GLU A 43 -16.04 29.27 4.70
CA GLU A 43 -16.54 30.56 5.15
C GLU A 43 -16.02 30.95 6.53
N VAL A 44 -15.91 29.98 7.46
CA VAL A 44 -15.33 30.19 8.79
C VAL A 44 -13.82 30.43 8.68
N TYR A 45 -13.13 29.67 7.84
CA TYR A 45 -11.71 29.83 7.60
C TYR A 45 -11.38 31.23 7.02
N GLU A 46 -12.16 31.71 6.05
CA GLU A 46 -11.96 33.02 5.43
C GLU A 46 -12.04 34.16 6.46
N LYS A 47 -12.86 34.00 7.48
CA LYS A 47 -13.03 34.94 8.58
C LYS A 47 -11.99 34.81 9.68
N SER A 48 -11.17 33.75 9.65
CA SER A 48 -10.13 33.55 10.66
C SER A 48 -8.94 34.49 10.47
N ASP A 49 -8.35 34.95 11.56
CA ASP A 49 -7.17 35.82 11.54
C ASP A 49 -5.91 35.07 11.08
N LYS A 50 -5.82 33.78 11.38
CA LYS A 50 -4.72 32.89 10.97
C LYS A 50 -5.03 32.26 9.63
N LYS A 51 -4.07 32.32 8.71
CA LYS A 51 -4.15 31.63 7.43
C LYS A 51 -3.34 30.35 7.45
N PHE A 52 -3.82 29.37 6.69
CA PHE A 52 -3.18 28.07 6.54
C PHE A 52 -1.79 28.20 5.92
N SER A 53 -0.86 27.43 6.44
CA SER A 53 0.48 27.28 5.86
C SER A 53 0.82 25.81 5.69
N LEU A 54 1.06 25.39 4.46
CA LEU A 54 1.51 24.01 4.14
C LEU A 54 2.86 23.67 4.78
N LEU A 55 3.62 24.70 5.21
CA LEU A 55 4.93 24.50 5.84
C LEU A 55 4.88 24.20 7.33
N LEU A 56 3.69 24.32 7.95
CA LEU A 56 3.55 24.18 9.40
C LEU A 56 2.94 22.84 9.82
N ASP A 57 2.70 21.91 8.90
CA ASP A 57 2.05 20.64 9.17
C ASP A 57 0.79 20.77 10.04
N GLU A 58 0.00 21.80 9.75
CA GLU A 58 -1.24 22.11 10.49
C GLU A 58 -2.47 21.80 9.63
N ILE A 59 -3.55 21.40 10.29
CA ILE A 59 -4.88 21.27 9.69
C ILE A 59 -5.82 22.29 10.32
N PHE A 60 -6.72 22.83 9.52
CA PHE A 60 -7.83 23.64 10.03
C PHE A 60 -8.95 22.70 10.46
N TYR A 61 -9.13 22.56 11.75
CA TYR A 61 -10.15 21.72 12.36
C TYR A 61 -11.43 22.54 12.57
N VAL A 62 -12.55 21.95 12.19
CA VAL A 62 -13.88 22.53 12.38
C VAL A 62 -14.78 21.48 13.01
N GLU A 63 -15.40 21.84 14.13
CA GLU A 63 -16.38 20.98 14.77
C GLU A 63 -17.74 21.15 14.09
N LEU A 64 -18.36 20.04 13.72
CA LEU A 64 -19.75 20.01 13.25
C LEU A 64 -20.64 19.55 14.41
N LYS A 65 -21.61 20.37 14.76
CA LYS A 65 -22.61 20.04 15.78
C LYS A 65 -23.72 19.15 15.20
N GLU A 66 -24.49 18.50 16.07
CA GLU A 66 -25.59 17.61 15.67
C GLU A 66 -26.65 18.31 14.82
N ASP A 67 -26.87 19.61 15.01
CA ASP A 67 -27.79 20.42 14.21
C ASP A 67 -27.22 20.86 12.87
N GLY A 68 -26.02 20.42 12.52
CA GLY A 68 -25.29 20.78 11.30
C GLY A 68 -24.65 22.18 11.33
N SER A 69 -24.73 22.90 12.45
CA SER A 69 -24.02 24.17 12.60
C SER A 69 -22.53 23.96 12.89
N ILE A 70 -21.71 24.97 12.56
CA ILE A 70 -20.29 24.96 12.88
C ILE A 70 -20.12 25.38 14.34
N GLY A 71 -19.41 24.54 15.08
CA GLY A 71 -19.00 24.78 16.46
C GLY A 71 -17.64 25.50 16.56
N GLU A 72 -16.75 24.92 17.34
CA GLU A 72 -15.38 25.42 17.50
C GLU A 72 -14.57 25.23 16.23
N SER A 73 -13.75 26.22 15.88
CA SER A 73 -12.77 26.11 14.81
C SER A 73 -11.37 26.50 15.31
N ARG A 74 -10.37 25.71 14.96
CA ARG A 74 -8.98 25.96 15.37
C ARG A 74 -7.97 25.27 14.46
N PHE A 75 -6.75 25.76 14.46
CA PHE A 75 -5.64 25.04 13.85
C PHE A 75 -5.12 23.98 14.84
N LYS A 76 -4.90 22.79 14.33
CA LYS A 76 -4.30 21.68 15.06
C LYS A 76 -3.09 21.17 14.31
N PRO A 77 -2.07 20.66 14.99
CA PRO A 77 -1.00 19.93 14.32
C PRO A 77 -1.59 18.76 13.50
N LEU A 78 -1.09 18.56 12.30
CA LEU A 78 -1.36 17.36 11.53
C LEU A 78 -0.53 16.23 12.15
N LEU A 79 -1.17 15.40 12.94
CA LEU A 79 -0.55 14.19 13.48
C LEU A 79 -0.61 13.14 12.39
N ILE A 80 0.51 12.94 11.71
CA ILE A 80 0.70 11.80 10.82
C ILE A 80 1.23 10.69 11.72
N GLU A 81 0.43 9.64 11.90
CA GLU A 81 0.90 8.44 12.59
C GLU A 81 1.96 7.78 11.73
N ASP A 82 3.12 7.51 12.32
CA ASP A 82 4.15 6.73 11.64
C ASP A 82 3.60 5.32 11.37
N TYR A 83 3.56 4.94 10.10
CA TYR A 83 3.15 3.60 9.73
C TYR A 83 4.25 2.62 10.12
N VAL A 84 3.97 1.78 11.10
CA VAL A 84 4.89 0.72 11.54
C VAL A 84 4.62 -0.53 10.70
N PHE A 85 5.58 -0.88 9.86
CA PHE A 85 5.52 -2.14 9.12
C PHE A 85 5.80 -3.31 10.06
N GLU A 86 4.96 -4.33 10.00
CA GLU A 86 5.11 -5.52 10.84
C GLU A 86 5.99 -6.58 10.16
N GLU A 87 6.82 -7.24 10.97
CA GLU A 87 7.56 -8.42 10.53
C GLU A 87 6.61 -9.61 10.42
N ILE A 88 6.79 -10.43 9.38
CA ILE A 88 6.09 -11.70 9.26
C ILE A 88 6.69 -12.66 10.27
N LYS A 89 5.90 -13.07 11.24
CA LYS A 89 6.30 -14.05 12.25
C LYS A 89 5.95 -15.44 11.80
N ILE A 90 6.90 -16.35 11.92
CA ILE A 90 6.69 -17.77 11.62
C ILE A 90 6.32 -18.46 12.94
N GLU A 91 5.09 -18.94 13.02
CA GLU A 91 4.57 -19.60 14.22
C GLU A 91 4.71 -21.13 14.14
N ASP A 92 4.77 -21.70 12.93
CA ASP A 92 4.91 -23.14 12.76
C ASP A 92 6.33 -23.60 13.09
N LYS A 93 6.44 -24.43 14.11
CA LYS A 93 7.72 -25.01 14.55
C LYS A 93 8.42 -25.85 13.46
N LYS A 94 7.65 -26.46 12.55
CA LYS A 94 8.23 -27.25 11.46
C LYS A 94 8.92 -26.33 10.46
N ASP A 95 8.29 -25.20 10.12
CA ASP A 95 8.87 -24.22 9.19
C ASP A 95 10.13 -23.60 9.80
N ILE A 96 10.12 -23.30 11.10
CA ILE A 96 11.30 -22.81 11.82
C ILE A 96 12.44 -23.83 11.73
N MET A 97 12.19 -25.11 12.08
CA MET A 97 13.21 -26.16 12.02
C MET A 97 13.76 -26.36 10.60
N LEU A 98 12.89 -26.29 9.59
CA LEU A 98 13.30 -26.41 8.20
C LEU A 98 14.20 -25.22 7.78
N LEU A 99 13.83 -24.01 8.12
CA LEU A 99 14.61 -22.80 7.82
C LEU A 99 15.97 -22.82 8.53
N GLU A 100 16.03 -23.20 9.79
CA GLU A 100 17.28 -23.36 10.54
C GLU A 100 18.19 -24.48 9.98
N GLY A 101 17.59 -25.48 9.32
CA GLY A 101 18.27 -26.59 8.69
C GLY A 101 18.97 -26.26 7.37
N ILE A 102 18.84 -25.03 6.85
CA ILE A 102 19.48 -24.62 5.60
C ILE A 102 20.97 -24.34 5.85
N ASN A 103 21.83 -25.28 5.50
CA ASN A 103 23.27 -25.17 5.78
C ASN A 103 24.14 -24.72 4.59
N GLU A 104 23.57 -24.72 3.38
CA GLU A 104 24.28 -24.32 2.17
C GLU A 104 23.61 -23.14 1.51
N HIS A 105 24.31 -22.03 1.39
CA HIS A 105 23.80 -20.81 0.77
C HIS A 105 24.62 -20.44 -0.46
N LYS A 106 23.93 -20.21 -1.60
CA LYS A 106 24.58 -19.85 -2.88
C LYS A 106 23.82 -18.72 -3.58
N GLY A 107 24.59 -17.76 -4.10
CA GLY A 107 24.03 -16.72 -4.96
C GLY A 107 23.19 -15.68 -4.23
N ILE A 108 22.45 -14.92 -5.03
CA ILE A 108 21.60 -13.82 -4.61
C ILE A 108 20.20 -14.09 -5.16
N LEU A 109 19.19 -13.87 -4.35
CA LEU A 109 17.81 -13.81 -4.76
C LEU A 109 17.33 -12.36 -4.70
N GLU A 110 16.76 -11.85 -5.77
CA GLU A 110 16.12 -10.54 -5.81
C GLU A 110 14.61 -10.69 -5.77
N LEU A 111 13.95 -9.87 -4.97
CA LEU A 111 12.50 -9.84 -4.86
C LEU A 111 12.00 -8.40 -5.07
N LYS A 112 11.11 -8.25 -6.05
CA LYS A 112 10.44 -7.00 -6.38
C LYS A 112 8.94 -7.15 -6.27
N ILE A 113 8.30 -6.10 -5.80
CA ILE A 113 6.85 -5.91 -5.83
C ILE A 113 6.53 -4.84 -6.88
N PHE A 114 5.53 -5.06 -7.70
CA PHE A 114 4.99 -4.04 -8.59
C PHE A 114 3.52 -4.26 -8.88
N VAL A 115 2.86 -3.19 -9.30
CA VAL A 115 1.48 -3.23 -9.77
C VAL A 115 1.53 -3.27 -11.30
N PRO A 116 1.09 -4.37 -11.94
CA PRO A 116 0.98 -4.44 -13.40
C PRO A 116 0.02 -3.38 -13.91
N ASN A 117 0.29 -2.85 -15.11
CA ASN A 117 -0.61 -1.90 -15.76
C ASN A 117 -1.89 -2.54 -16.33
N GLU A 118 -2.08 -3.82 -16.09
CA GLU A 118 -3.23 -4.57 -16.58
C GLU A 118 -4.29 -4.71 -15.49
N LEU A 119 -5.52 -4.42 -15.87
CA LEU A 119 -6.69 -4.60 -15.01
C LEU A 119 -7.37 -5.90 -15.37
N TYR A 120 -7.70 -6.69 -14.37
CA TYR A 120 -8.44 -7.94 -14.52
C TYR A 120 -9.87 -7.74 -14.01
N TYR A 121 -10.85 -8.18 -14.82
CA TYR A 121 -12.24 -8.16 -14.38
C TYR A 121 -12.52 -9.36 -13.47
N ASP A 122 -12.70 -9.09 -12.19
CA ASP A 122 -13.08 -10.11 -11.22
C ASP A 122 -14.61 -10.28 -11.20
N ARG A 123 -15.04 -11.47 -11.65
CA ARG A 123 -16.47 -11.80 -11.71
C ARG A 123 -17.12 -11.96 -10.33
N THR A 124 -16.34 -12.32 -9.32
CA THR A 124 -16.82 -12.51 -7.96
C THR A 124 -17.25 -11.18 -7.34
N TYR A 125 -16.44 -10.15 -7.56
CA TYR A 125 -16.68 -8.80 -7.08
C TYR A 125 -17.42 -7.92 -8.10
N ASN A 126 -17.59 -8.39 -9.34
CA ASN A 126 -18.15 -7.61 -10.45
C ASN A 126 -17.42 -6.27 -10.66
N LYS A 127 -16.08 -6.29 -10.57
CA LYS A 127 -15.22 -5.11 -10.58
C LYS A 127 -13.92 -5.39 -11.32
N TYR A 128 -13.28 -4.33 -11.80
CA TYR A 128 -11.89 -4.41 -12.23
C TYR A 128 -10.97 -4.40 -11.02
N THR A 129 -10.05 -5.34 -10.97
CA THR A 129 -9.08 -5.49 -9.89
C THR A 129 -7.68 -5.12 -10.36
N ILE A 130 -6.91 -4.56 -9.45
CA ILE A 130 -5.49 -4.31 -9.62
C ILE A 130 -4.77 -5.49 -8.98
N SER A 131 -4.06 -6.29 -9.76
CA SER A 131 -3.22 -7.34 -9.19
C SER A 131 -1.90 -6.77 -8.68
N ILE A 132 -1.36 -7.42 -7.66
CA ILE A 132 -0.01 -7.17 -7.17
C ILE A 132 0.85 -8.31 -7.65
N ALA A 133 1.95 -7.98 -8.32
CA ALA A 133 2.90 -8.97 -8.79
C ALA A 133 4.15 -9.00 -7.92
N PHE A 134 4.59 -10.20 -7.57
CA PHE A 134 5.87 -10.47 -6.95
C PHE A 134 6.78 -11.14 -7.95
N VAL A 135 7.94 -10.57 -8.16
CA VAL A 135 8.92 -11.05 -9.10
C VAL A 135 10.17 -11.48 -8.36
N PHE A 136 10.50 -12.74 -8.53
CA PHE A 136 11.75 -13.32 -8.05
C PHE A 136 12.73 -13.43 -9.22
N GLY A 137 13.96 -13.06 -8.98
CA GLY A 137 14.97 -13.14 -10.02
C GLY A 137 16.39 -13.04 -9.51
N ASN A 138 17.32 -13.12 -10.45
CA ASN A 138 18.76 -12.98 -10.19
C ASN A 138 19.49 -12.62 -11.48
N ASN A 139 20.57 -11.82 -11.38
CA ASN A 139 21.45 -11.51 -12.50
C ASN A 139 20.73 -11.05 -13.79
N LYS A 140 19.80 -10.12 -13.66
CA LYS A 140 18.97 -9.59 -14.76
C LYS A 140 18.10 -10.67 -15.42
N LYS A 141 17.67 -11.67 -14.69
CA LYS A 141 16.75 -12.70 -15.17
C LYS A 141 15.61 -12.84 -14.16
N ILE A 142 14.38 -12.74 -14.66
CA ILE A 142 13.19 -13.11 -13.90
C ILE A 142 13.15 -14.65 -13.91
N GLU A 143 13.02 -15.23 -12.73
CA GLU A 143 12.94 -16.67 -12.54
C GLU A 143 11.53 -17.13 -12.24
N ASP A 144 10.77 -16.27 -11.57
CA ASP A 144 9.39 -16.55 -11.19
C ASP A 144 8.57 -15.27 -11.04
N GLU A 145 7.28 -15.34 -11.37
CA GLU A 145 6.33 -14.23 -11.21
C GLU A 145 5.01 -14.76 -10.64
N ILE A 146 4.54 -14.14 -9.57
CA ILE A 146 3.31 -14.50 -8.90
C ILE A 146 2.38 -13.30 -8.86
N TYR A 147 1.18 -13.50 -9.35
CA TYR A 147 0.14 -12.49 -9.36
C TYR A 147 -0.89 -12.77 -8.28
N MET A 148 -1.19 -11.77 -7.49
CA MET A 148 -2.12 -11.85 -6.37
C MET A 148 -3.31 -10.94 -6.58
N SER A 149 -4.48 -11.44 -6.21
CA SER A 149 -5.70 -10.67 -6.16
C SER A 149 -5.76 -9.85 -4.86
N PRO A 150 -6.47 -8.71 -4.86
CA PRO A 150 -6.75 -7.95 -3.63
C PRO A 150 -7.45 -8.74 -2.52
N SER A 151 -8.15 -9.81 -2.89
CA SER A 151 -8.82 -10.71 -1.93
C SER A 151 -7.87 -11.68 -1.24
N ASP A 152 -6.64 -11.84 -1.75
CA ASP A 152 -5.66 -12.73 -1.16
C ASP A 152 -5.06 -12.09 0.11
N ASN A 153 -4.71 -12.94 1.07
CA ASN A 153 -3.87 -12.49 2.17
C ASN A 153 -2.44 -12.32 1.64
N ILE A 154 -2.18 -11.13 1.06
CA ILE A 154 -0.94 -10.81 0.37
C ILE A 154 0.28 -11.11 1.23
N ILE A 155 0.27 -10.70 2.51
CA ILE A 155 1.40 -10.89 3.42
C ILE A 155 1.70 -12.38 3.63
N LYS A 156 0.67 -13.18 3.88
CA LYS A 156 0.83 -14.62 4.06
C LYS A 156 1.32 -15.28 2.78
N SER A 157 0.73 -14.95 1.66
CA SER A 157 1.11 -15.54 0.37
C SER A 157 2.54 -15.18 -0.04
N ILE A 158 3.00 -13.95 0.25
CA ILE A 158 4.41 -13.58 0.07
C ILE A 158 5.31 -14.43 0.97
N ALA A 159 4.93 -14.62 2.23
CA ALA A 159 5.72 -15.41 3.16
C ALA A 159 5.86 -16.86 2.69
N ASP A 160 4.74 -17.48 2.34
CA ASP A 160 4.70 -18.87 1.90
C ASP A 160 5.56 -19.08 0.64
N GLU A 161 5.41 -18.21 -0.35
CA GLU A 161 6.20 -18.30 -1.58
C GLU A 161 7.67 -17.94 -1.35
N PHE A 162 7.96 -16.94 -0.54
CA PHE A 162 9.33 -16.59 -0.21
C PHE A 162 10.06 -17.75 0.51
N ILE A 163 9.39 -18.43 1.42
CA ILE A 163 9.91 -19.63 2.09
C ILE A 163 10.17 -20.72 1.04
N HIS A 164 9.25 -20.93 0.09
CA HIS A 164 9.44 -21.89 -1.01
C HIS A 164 10.68 -21.55 -1.85
N GLN A 165 10.86 -20.29 -2.23
CA GLN A 165 12.02 -19.81 -2.98
C GLN A 165 13.34 -19.98 -2.19
N ILE A 166 13.32 -19.72 -0.88
CA ILE A 166 14.48 -19.95 -0.02
C ILE A 166 14.89 -21.43 0.00
N PHE A 167 13.95 -22.36 0.13
CA PHE A 167 14.24 -23.79 0.10
C PHE A 167 14.76 -24.25 -1.26
N SER A 168 14.16 -23.75 -2.33
CA SER A 168 14.55 -24.11 -3.70
C SER A 168 15.92 -23.57 -4.08
N LYS A 169 16.18 -22.29 -3.80
CA LYS A 169 17.37 -21.54 -4.28
C LYS A 169 18.50 -21.48 -3.28
N ARG A 170 18.19 -21.58 -1.98
CA ARG A 170 19.15 -21.45 -0.87
C ARG A 170 20.06 -20.22 -1.02
N PRO A 171 19.51 -19.02 -1.17
CA PRO A 171 20.33 -17.84 -1.45
C PRO A 171 21.21 -17.49 -0.26
N LYS A 172 22.40 -16.95 -0.53
CA LYS A 172 23.28 -16.35 0.49
C LYS A 172 22.78 -14.97 0.90
N GLU A 173 22.23 -14.24 -0.06
CA GLU A 173 21.71 -12.90 0.14
C GLU A 173 20.34 -12.77 -0.56
N VAL A 174 19.44 -12.00 0.07
CA VAL A 174 18.20 -11.55 -0.55
C VAL A 174 18.26 -10.04 -0.68
N HIS A 175 17.99 -9.54 -1.88
CA HIS A 175 17.93 -8.11 -2.17
C HIS A 175 16.49 -7.72 -2.46
N VAL A 176 16.04 -6.64 -1.81
CA VAL A 176 14.71 -6.04 -2.03
C VAL A 176 14.87 -4.54 -2.30
N SER A 177 13.96 -3.95 -3.08
CA SER A 177 13.96 -2.49 -3.32
C SER A 177 12.87 -1.75 -2.53
N ASN A 178 12.07 -2.47 -1.77
CA ASN A 178 10.95 -1.94 -1.01
C ASN A 178 11.18 -2.12 0.50
N ALA A 179 11.06 -1.03 1.26
CA ALA A 179 11.25 -1.04 2.71
C ALA A 179 10.22 -1.92 3.45
N ILE A 180 9.01 -2.04 2.92
CA ILE A 180 7.96 -2.92 3.48
C ILE A 180 8.43 -4.38 3.41
N LEU A 181 8.94 -4.81 2.25
CA LEU A 181 9.49 -6.16 2.08
C LEU A 181 10.70 -6.39 2.98
N GLU A 182 11.57 -5.38 3.14
CA GLU A 182 12.74 -5.49 4.03
C GLU A 182 12.31 -5.78 5.47
N VAL A 183 11.31 -5.07 5.97
CA VAL A 183 10.78 -5.31 7.32
C VAL A 183 10.05 -6.65 7.39
N ALA A 184 9.14 -6.90 6.46
CA ALA A 184 8.29 -8.10 6.46
C ALA A 184 9.11 -9.41 6.44
N LEU A 185 10.18 -9.46 5.66
CA LEU A 185 10.99 -10.67 5.45
C LEU A 185 12.14 -10.84 6.43
N ARG A 186 12.35 -9.88 7.33
CA ARG A 186 13.51 -9.85 8.25
C ARG A 186 13.59 -11.10 9.13
N GLU A 187 12.48 -11.51 9.73
CA GLU A 187 12.41 -12.67 10.61
C GLU A 187 12.74 -13.98 9.86
N ILE A 188 12.17 -14.17 8.67
CA ILE A 188 12.42 -15.35 7.83
C ILE A 188 13.91 -15.43 7.47
N CYS A 189 14.48 -14.31 7.02
CA CYS A 189 15.90 -14.25 6.68
C CYS A 189 16.82 -14.48 7.90
N ARG A 190 16.43 -13.98 9.07
CA ARG A 190 17.15 -14.19 10.33
C ARG A 190 17.18 -15.65 10.73
N ILE A 191 16.04 -16.34 10.68
CA ILE A 191 15.94 -17.76 11.04
C ILE A 191 16.77 -18.62 10.08
N SER A 192 16.70 -18.35 8.77
CA SER A 192 17.41 -19.11 7.74
C SER A 192 18.89 -18.74 7.57
N GLY A 193 19.41 -17.76 8.34
CA GLY A 193 20.77 -17.29 8.22
C GLY A 193 21.10 -16.54 6.92
N ILE A 194 20.07 -16.09 6.22
CA ILE A 194 20.21 -15.36 4.94
C ILE A 194 20.38 -13.87 5.21
N LYS A 195 21.27 -13.23 4.45
CA LYS A 195 21.51 -11.80 4.58
C LYS A 195 20.51 -11.00 3.75
N LEU A 196 19.60 -10.28 4.39
CA LEU A 196 18.65 -9.37 3.74
C LEU A 196 19.29 -7.99 3.50
N LYS A 197 19.07 -7.42 2.32
CA LYS A 197 19.59 -6.10 1.93
C LYS A 197 18.55 -5.27 1.19
N LEU A 198 18.33 -4.06 1.68
CA LEU A 198 17.59 -3.04 0.94
C LEU A 198 18.52 -2.40 -0.11
N LYS A 199 18.09 -2.36 -1.36
CA LYS A 199 18.80 -1.78 -2.51
C LYS A 199 17.95 -0.69 -3.14
N LYS A 200 18.60 0.34 -3.70
CA LYS A 200 17.89 1.37 -4.49
C LYS A 200 17.37 0.82 -5.82
N GLU A 201 18.14 -0.08 -6.43
CA GLU A 201 17.82 -0.73 -7.70
C GLU A 201 18.20 -2.21 -7.61
N LEU A 202 17.40 -3.06 -8.19
CA LEU A 202 17.66 -4.48 -8.38
C LEU A 202 18.23 -4.73 -9.77
N SER A 203 18.92 -5.87 -9.97
CA SER A 203 19.42 -6.20 -11.29
C SER A 203 18.30 -6.50 -12.28
N ILE A 204 17.16 -6.97 -11.77
CA ILE A 204 15.93 -7.22 -12.52
C ILE A 204 15.19 -5.94 -12.95
N ASP A 205 15.52 -4.78 -12.42
CA ASP A 205 14.94 -3.49 -12.84
C ASP A 205 15.51 -2.99 -14.20
N LYS A 206 16.58 -3.60 -14.67
CA LYS A 206 17.30 -3.21 -15.90
C LYS A 206 16.92 -4.05 -17.12
N MET A 207 15.78 -4.68 -17.07
CA MET A 207 15.25 -5.55 -18.12
C MET A 207 14.29 -4.83 -19.04
#